data_714d2131caceb72c09dd274d775296f0
#
_entry.id   714d2131caceb72c09dd274d775296f0
#
_cell.length_a   1.000
_cell.length_b   1.000
_cell.length_c   1.000
_cell.angle_alpha   90.00
_cell.angle_beta   90.00
_cell.angle_gamma   90.00
#
_symmetry.space_group_name_H-M   'P 1'
#
loop_
_entity.id
_entity.type
_entity.pdbx_description
1 polymer ?
#
loop_
_entity_poly.entity_id
_entity_poly.type
_entity_poly.pdbx_seq_one_letter_code
_entity_poly.pdbx_strand_id
1 'polypeptide(L)' 'MAQLYDEDYYVILRTGSGEEFVTRPELDALLAEVVASVEGLSGDALRAKVKHLIDTACEYATGPDEYLEWYATRLEKG' A
#
# COMPACT_ATOMS: atom_id res chain seq x y z
N MET A 1 -8.23 13.70 21.88
CA MET A 1 -8.28 13.59 21.32
C MET A 1 -7.75 13.70 20.36
N ALA A 2 -7.70 14.03 19.83
CA ALA A 2 -7.20 14.19 18.88
C ALA A 2 -6.17 13.52 18.51
N GLN A 3 -6.25 12.68 17.92
CA GLN A 3 -5.24 11.92 17.49
C GLN A 3 -4.98 12.11 16.08
N LEU A 4 -5.08 13.28 15.57
CA LEU A 4 -4.96 13.54 14.16
C LEU A 4 -3.60 13.19 13.65
N TYR A 5 -2.57 13.41 14.45
CA TYR A 5 -1.27 13.08 13.94
C TYR A 5 -0.86 11.68 14.25
N ASP A 6 -1.76 10.91 14.78
CA ASP A 6 -1.46 9.52 14.91
C ASP A 6 -1.83 8.76 13.67
N GLU A 7 -2.49 9.40 12.72
CA GLU A 7 -2.82 8.73 11.50
C GLU A 7 -1.63 8.69 10.59
N ASP A 8 -1.27 7.51 10.17
CA ASP A 8 -0.19 7.36 9.22
C ASP A 8 -0.75 7.38 7.83
N TYR A 9 -0.08 8.07 6.97
CA TYR A 9 -0.42 8.09 5.56
C TYR A 9 0.70 7.42 4.80
N TYR A 10 0.39 6.99 3.61
CA TYR A 10 1.35 6.36 2.73
C TYR A 10 1.36 7.08 1.41
N VAL A 11 2.53 7.21 0.83
CA VAL A 11 2.68 7.76 -0.51
C VAL A 11 2.82 6.58 -1.44
N ILE A 12 2.01 6.55 -2.47
CA ILE A 12 2.04 5.49 -3.45
C ILE A 12 2.58 6.04 -4.75
N LEU A 13 3.51 5.29 -5.34
CA LEU A 13 4.07 5.61 -6.64
C LEU A 13 3.81 4.43 -7.55
N ARG A 14 3.18 4.71 -8.67
CA ARG A 14 2.90 3.69 -9.68
C ARG A 14 3.59 4.06 -10.96
N THR A 15 3.98 3.03 -11.71
CA THR A 15 4.53 3.26 -13.03
C THR A 15 3.51 4.03 -13.87
N GLY A 16 3.94 5.18 -14.38
CA GLY A 16 3.07 5.97 -15.24
C GLY A 16 2.11 6.89 -14.52
N SER A 17 2.17 6.92 -13.21
CA SER A 17 1.28 7.78 -12.43
C SER A 17 2.08 8.64 -11.48
N GLY A 18 1.49 9.72 -11.03
CA GLY A 18 2.13 10.55 -10.04
C GLY A 18 1.96 10.00 -8.64
N GLU A 19 2.41 10.79 -7.69
CA GLU A 19 2.29 10.42 -6.29
C GLU A 19 0.84 10.49 -5.84
N GLU A 20 0.50 9.60 -4.93
CA GLU A 20 -0.84 9.58 -4.38
C GLU A 20 -0.74 9.32 -2.89
N PHE A 21 -1.49 10.07 -2.10
CA PHE A 21 -1.50 9.87 -0.65
C PHE A 21 -2.71 9.06 -0.26
N VAL A 22 -2.50 8.04 0.55
CA VAL A 22 -3.59 7.17 0.98
C VAL A 22 -3.42 6.86 2.46
N THR A 23 -4.50 6.45 3.09
CA THR A 23 -4.45 5.98 4.47
C THR A 23 -4.06 4.51 4.48
N ARG A 24 -3.82 3.96 5.66
CA ARG A 24 -3.47 2.54 5.78
C ARG A 24 -4.59 1.65 5.25
N PRO A 25 -5.85 1.87 5.60
CA PRO A 25 -6.92 1.03 5.03
C PRO A 25 -6.99 1.12 3.52
N GLU A 26 -6.73 2.30 2.97
CA GLU A 26 -6.74 2.44 1.52
C GLU A 26 -5.58 1.69 0.88
N LEU A 27 -4.42 1.71 1.53
CA LEU A 27 -3.28 0.96 1.03
C LEU A 27 -3.56 -0.53 1.09
N ASP A 28 -4.16 -1.00 2.20
CA ASP A 28 -4.53 -2.40 2.32
C ASP A 28 -5.44 -2.82 1.17
N ALA A 29 -6.44 -2.01 0.88
CA ALA A 29 -7.40 -2.34 -0.16
C ALA A 29 -6.74 -2.36 -1.53
N LEU A 30 -5.87 -1.39 -1.78
CA LEU A 30 -5.17 -1.33 -3.05
C LEU A 30 -4.27 -2.54 -3.25
N LEU A 31 -3.49 -2.88 -2.24
CA LEU A 31 -2.60 -4.02 -2.34
C LEU A 31 -3.37 -5.32 -2.46
N ALA A 32 -4.49 -5.43 -1.74
CA ALA A 32 -5.31 -6.62 -1.85
C ALA A 32 -5.80 -6.80 -3.28
N GLU A 33 -6.23 -5.71 -3.90
CA GLU A 33 -6.72 -5.79 -5.26
C GLU A 33 -5.60 -6.17 -6.24
N VAL A 34 -4.45 -5.54 -6.07
CA VAL A 34 -3.32 -5.79 -6.97
C VAL A 34 -2.80 -7.20 -6.80
N VAL A 35 -2.59 -7.64 -5.56
CA VAL A 35 -2.04 -8.95 -5.31
C VAL A 35 -3.00 -10.05 -5.76
N ALA A 36 -4.29 -9.84 -5.52
CA ALA A 36 -5.28 -10.80 -5.97
C ALA A 36 -5.23 -10.96 -7.48
N SER A 37 -5.06 -9.85 -8.17
CA SER A 37 -5.00 -9.88 -9.63
C SER A 37 -3.73 -10.55 -10.13
N VAL A 38 -2.60 -10.25 -9.50
CA VAL A 38 -1.31 -10.77 -9.97
C VAL A 38 -1.11 -12.22 -9.59
N GLU A 39 -1.46 -12.59 -8.35
CA GLU A 39 -1.15 -13.91 -7.83
C GLU A 39 -2.35 -14.83 -7.68
N GLY A 40 -3.53 -14.32 -7.89
CA GLY A 40 -4.74 -15.15 -7.76
C GLY A 40 -5.06 -15.56 -6.36
N LEU A 41 -4.62 -14.82 -5.37
CA LEU A 41 -4.87 -15.13 -3.98
C LEU A 41 -6.20 -14.54 -3.51
N SER A 42 -6.76 -15.15 -2.48
CA SER A 42 -7.99 -14.66 -1.88
C SER A 42 -8.04 -15.06 -0.42
N GLY A 43 -8.99 -14.50 0.30
CA GLY A 43 -9.23 -14.88 1.69
C GLY A 43 -8.03 -14.62 2.59
N ASP A 44 -7.76 -15.57 3.48
CA ASP A 44 -6.69 -15.41 4.46
C ASP A 44 -5.31 -15.34 3.82
N ALA A 45 -5.13 -16.10 2.75
CA ALA A 45 -3.85 -16.08 2.06
C ALA A 45 -3.56 -14.70 1.49
N LEU A 46 -4.59 -14.06 0.96
CA LEU A 46 -4.43 -12.72 0.42
C LEU A 46 -4.12 -11.72 1.54
N ARG A 47 -4.84 -11.81 2.64
CA ARG A 47 -4.62 -10.90 3.75
C ARG A 47 -3.22 -11.06 4.32
N ALA A 48 -2.77 -12.30 4.45
CA ALA A 48 -1.44 -12.55 4.97
C ALA A 48 -0.36 -11.98 4.06
N LYS A 49 -0.56 -12.12 2.75
CA LYS A 49 0.41 -11.60 1.80
C LYS A 49 0.47 -10.08 1.85
N VAL A 50 -0.69 -9.43 1.88
CA VAL A 50 -0.73 -7.97 1.95
C VAL A 50 -0.05 -7.45 3.21
N LYS A 51 -0.36 -8.07 4.34
CA LYS A 51 0.25 -7.65 5.59
C LYS A 51 1.76 -7.84 5.54
N HIS A 52 2.20 -8.96 5.01
CA HIS A 52 3.63 -9.22 4.89
C HIS A 52 4.31 -8.18 4.02
N LEU A 53 3.68 -7.81 2.92
CA LEU A 53 4.24 -6.81 2.02
C LEU A 53 4.36 -5.45 2.71
N ILE A 54 3.31 -5.04 3.39
CA ILE A 54 3.34 -3.74 4.05
C ILE A 54 4.37 -3.73 5.17
N ASP A 55 4.52 -4.84 5.87
CA ASP A 55 5.42 -4.88 7.01
C ASP A 55 6.89 -5.03 6.61
N THR A 56 7.17 -5.64 5.48
CA THR A 56 8.55 -6.00 5.17
C THR A 56 9.05 -5.49 3.82
N ALA A 57 8.20 -4.91 3.00
CA ALA A 57 8.60 -4.47 1.68
C ALA A 57 8.09 -3.08 1.42
N CYS A 58 8.59 -2.47 0.36
CA CYS A 58 8.08 -1.17 -0.05
C CYS A 58 7.82 -1.11 -1.54
N GLU A 59 7.83 -2.26 -2.21
CA GLU A 59 7.51 -2.29 -3.63
C GLU A 59 7.00 -3.67 -4.00
N TYR A 60 6.29 -3.72 -5.09
CA TYR A 60 5.69 -4.95 -5.56
C TYR A 60 5.55 -4.85 -7.08
N ALA A 61 6.06 -5.85 -7.78
CA ALA A 61 5.97 -5.87 -9.23
C ALA A 61 4.58 -6.23 -9.67
N THR A 62 3.97 -5.38 -10.47
CA THR A 62 2.61 -5.62 -10.95
C THR A 62 2.59 -6.10 -12.38
N GLY A 63 3.73 -6.05 -13.06
CA GLY A 63 3.84 -6.51 -14.42
C GLY A 63 5.29 -6.50 -14.84
N PRO A 64 5.58 -6.88 -16.09
CA PRO A 64 6.98 -6.98 -16.56
C PRO A 64 7.75 -5.69 -16.43
N ASP A 65 7.11 -4.57 -16.75
CA ASP A 65 7.78 -3.28 -16.68
C ASP A 65 7.04 -2.34 -15.74
N GLU A 66 6.26 -2.88 -14.83
CA GLU A 66 5.44 -2.05 -13.95
C GLU A 66 5.59 -2.49 -12.54
N TYR A 67 5.55 -1.53 -11.63
CA TYR A 67 5.58 -1.86 -10.22
C TYR A 67 4.94 -0.73 -9.44
N LEU A 68 4.64 -1.07 -8.20
CA LEU A 68 3.98 -0.21 -7.25
C LEU A 68 4.91 -0.06 -6.06
N GLU A 69 5.13 1.16 -5.63
CA GLU A 69 5.94 1.43 -4.45
C GLU A 69 5.12 2.20 -3.45
N TRP A 70 5.43 2.02 -2.18
CA TRP A 70 4.74 2.77 -1.14
C TRP A 70 5.71 3.08 -0.01
N TYR A 71 5.49 4.24 0.62
CA TYR A 71 6.33 4.69 1.71
C TYR A 71 5.45 5.25 2.80
N ALA A 72 5.76 4.90 4.03
CA ALA A 72 5.05 5.44 5.17
C ALA A 72 5.45 6.90 5.34
N THR A 73 4.49 7.74 5.62
CA THR A 73 4.76 9.12 5.91
C THR A 73 3.77 9.58 6.95
N ARG A 74 4.16 10.55 7.73
CA ARG A 74 3.29 11.07 8.77
C ARG A 74 3.08 12.54 8.53
N LEU A 75 1.82 12.93 8.46
CA LEU A 75 1.50 14.34 8.30
C LEU A 75 1.46 14.96 9.67
N GLU A 76 2.26 15.99 9.85
CA GLU A 76 2.31 16.68 11.12
C GLU A 76 1.53 17.94 11.04
N LYS A 77 0.87 18.23 12.16
CA LYS A 77 0.16 19.45 12.18
C LYS A 77 1.07 20.42 12.77
N GLY A 78 1.81 20.89 12.34
CA GLY A 78 2.73 21.69 12.91
C GLY A 78 2.63 23.01 13.27
#